data_74790609bff55c2eaf3e785deef3a0b9
#
_entry.id   74790609bff55c2eaf3e785deef3a0b9
#
_cell.length_a   1.000
_cell.length_b   1.000
_cell.length_c   1.000
_cell.angle_alpha   90.00
_cell.angle_beta   90.00
_cell.angle_gamma   90.00
#
_symmetry.space_group_name_H-M   'P 1'
#
loop_
_entity.id
_entity.type
_entity.pdbx_description
1 polymer ?
#
loop_
_entity_poly.entity_id
_entity_poly.type
_entity_poly.pdbx_seq_one_letter_code
_entity_poly.pdbx_strand_id
1 'polypeptide(L)'
;MSIKRRIYLAAPLHDEADQARNHKLACALRAEGYEVYLPQEHGKWEDLVSKFGGKDVTRRYLYNMDLHAMQRADCCVAYMDREKGPSEGMLWEMGYMSGCNKPVFLLNPGFKWGYNLMPEFGSMCFDTAESLLCHLNEEDFIGSEVQV
;
A
#
# COMPACT_ATOMS: atom_id res chain seq x y z
N MET A 1 -7.81 -24.16 0.44
CA MET A 1 -7.54 -22.79 -0.09
C MET A 1 -6.34 -22.22 0.64
N SER A 2 -5.28 -21.88 -0.07
CA SER A 2 -4.20 -21.09 0.53
C SER A 2 -4.72 -19.68 0.80
N ILE A 3 -4.54 -19.20 2.04
CA ILE A 3 -4.85 -17.81 2.38
C ILE A 3 -3.77 -16.95 1.72
N LYS A 4 -4.17 -16.11 0.78
CA LYS A 4 -3.24 -15.15 0.17
C LYS A 4 -2.81 -14.09 1.19
N ARG A 5 -1.67 -13.45 0.90
CA ARG A 5 -1.09 -12.41 1.77
C ARG A 5 -2.05 -11.25 2.02
N ARG A 6 -1.91 -10.64 3.18
CA ARG A 6 -2.55 -9.36 3.52
C ARG A 6 -1.65 -8.23 3.07
N ILE A 7 -2.21 -7.30 2.33
CA ILE A 7 -1.50 -6.18 1.72
C ILE A 7 -1.92 -4.87 2.40
N TYR A 8 -0.93 -4.07 2.80
CA TYR A 8 -1.13 -2.65 3.10
C TYR A 8 -0.84 -1.84 1.84
N LEU A 9 -1.79 -1.03 1.40
CA LEU A 9 -1.63 -0.21 0.20
C LEU A 9 -1.25 1.22 0.60
N ALA A 10 0.02 1.58 0.36
CA ALA A 10 0.57 2.90 0.63
C ALA A 10 0.59 3.75 -0.65
N ALA A 11 -0.16 4.85 -0.66
CA ALA A 11 -0.24 5.71 -1.83
C ALA A 11 -0.69 7.12 -1.46
N PRO A 12 -0.37 8.15 -2.27
CA PRO A 12 -0.99 9.46 -2.13
C PRO A 12 -2.52 9.35 -2.21
N LEU A 13 -3.23 10.08 -1.36
CA LEU A 13 -4.71 10.04 -1.28
C LEU A 13 -5.33 11.44 -1.09
N HIS A 14 -4.63 12.48 -1.57
CA HIS A 14 -4.99 13.87 -1.32
C HIS A 14 -6.16 14.37 -2.14
N ASP A 15 -6.35 13.86 -3.35
CA ASP A 15 -7.41 14.28 -4.25
C ASP A 15 -8.24 13.10 -4.79
N GLU A 16 -9.32 13.41 -5.48
CA GLU A 16 -10.23 12.40 -6.03
C GLU A 16 -9.55 11.49 -7.06
N ALA A 17 -8.61 12.02 -7.84
CA ALA A 17 -7.88 11.23 -8.84
C ALA A 17 -6.96 10.21 -8.18
N ASP A 18 -6.26 10.59 -7.12
CA ASP A 18 -5.45 9.68 -6.30
C ASP A 18 -6.33 8.58 -5.70
N GLN A 19 -7.45 8.95 -5.10
CA GLN A 19 -8.36 8.02 -4.46
C GLN A 19 -8.99 7.03 -5.46
N ALA A 20 -9.40 7.50 -6.63
CA ALA A 20 -9.95 6.65 -7.70
C ALA A 20 -8.91 5.64 -8.21
N ARG A 21 -7.68 6.07 -8.43
CA ARG A 21 -6.56 5.22 -8.84
C ARG A 21 -6.24 4.16 -7.78
N ASN A 22 -6.16 4.55 -6.51
CA ASN A 22 -5.90 3.64 -5.40
C ASN A 22 -7.00 2.60 -5.26
N HIS A 23 -8.25 3.03 -5.39
CA HIS A 23 -9.41 2.13 -5.37
C HIS A 23 -9.35 1.10 -6.50
N LYS A 24 -9.02 1.53 -7.73
CA LYS A 24 -8.85 0.63 -8.88
C LYS A 24 -7.77 -0.42 -8.63
N LEU A 25 -6.63 -0.02 -8.07
CA LEU A 25 -5.54 -0.94 -7.74
C LEU A 25 -5.96 -1.92 -6.63
N ALA A 26 -6.60 -1.43 -5.58
CA ALA A 26 -7.12 -2.29 -4.51
C ALA A 26 -8.13 -3.32 -5.04
N CYS A 27 -9.04 -2.92 -5.93
CA CYS A 27 -10.00 -3.82 -6.56
C CYS A 27 -9.29 -4.91 -7.40
N ALA A 28 -8.25 -4.56 -8.15
CA ALA A 28 -7.48 -5.51 -8.95
C ALA A 28 -6.78 -6.54 -8.04
N LEU A 29 -6.17 -6.10 -6.96
CA LEU A 29 -5.53 -6.99 -5.97
C LEU A 29 -6.56 -7.91 -5.28
N ARG A 30 -7.70 -7.36 -4.87
CA ARG A 30 -8.78 -8.13 -4.24
C ARG A 30 -9.39 -9.16 -5.19
N ALA A 31 -9.51 -8.85 -6.48
CA ALA A 31 -9.99 -9.78 -7.50
C ALA A 31 -9.08 -11.02 -7.63
N GLU A 32 -7.77 -10.86 -7.35
CA GLU A 32 -6.81 -11.95 -7.27
C GLU A 32 -6.84 -12.72 -5.94
N GLY A 33 -7.69 -12.31 -5.00
CA GLY A 33 -7.89 -12.98 -3.71
C GLY A 33 -7.03 -12.45 -2.56
N TYR A 34 -6.35 -11.30 -2.73
CA TYR A 34 -5.63 -10.64 -1.64
C TYR A 34 -6.57 -9.89 -0.71
N GLU A 35 -6.26 -9.90 0.59
CA GLU A 35 -6.85 -8.97 1.55
C GLU A 35 -6.09 -7.65 1.48
N VAL A 36 -6.76 -6.56 1.17
CA VAL A 36 -6.13 -5.25 0.96
C VAL A 36 -6.68 -4.24 1.95
N TYR A 37 -5.80 -3.67 2.77
CA TYR A 37 -6.10 -2.50 3.58
C TYR A 37 -5.78 -1.25 2.78
N LEU A 38 -6.77 -0.39 2.61
CA LEU A 38 -6.66 0.88 1.88
C LEU A 38 -7.05 2.02 2.82
N PRO A 39 -6.10 2.88 3.26
CA PRO A 39 -6.35 3.92 4.27
C PRO A 39 -7.53 4.85 3.98
N GLN A 40 -7.74 5.23 2.73
CA GLN A 40 -8.84 6.11 2.34
C GLN A 40 -10.25 5.54 2.61
N GLU A 41 -10.37 4.24 2.83
CA GLU A 41 -11.65 3.57 3.11
C GLU A 41 -12.18 3.83 4.53
N HIS A 42 -11.43 4.53 5.38
CA HIS A 42 -11.93 4.99 6.68
C HIS A 42 -13.13 5.93 6.57
N GLY A 43 -13.27 6.64 5.47
CA GLY A 43 -14.33 7.59 5.23
C GLY A 43 -13.84 9.02 5.01
N LYS A 44 -14.79 9.92 4.86
CA LYS A 44 -14.50 11.35 4.64
C LYS A 44 -14.01 12.00 5.94
N TRP A 45 -13.03 12.87 5.81
CA TRP A 45 -12.42 13.57 6.93
C TRP A 45 -13.43 14.29 7.82
N GLU A 46 -14.37 15.03 7.23
CA GLU A 46 -15.38 15.81 7.94
C GLU A 46 -16.29 14.91 8.78
N ASP A 47 -16.68 13.78 8.22
CA ASP A 47 -17.53 12.80 8.91
C ASP A 47 -16.81 12.15 10.08
N LEU A 48 -15.53 11.83 9.90
CA LEU A 48 -14.68 11.26 10.94
C LEU A 48 -14.42 12.26 12.07
N VAL A 49 -14.13 13.52 11.75
CA VAL A 49 -13.95 14.59 12.75
C VAL A 49 -15.21 14.78 13.57
N SER A 50 -16.37 14.79 12.93
CA SER A 50 -17.67 14.86 13.61
C SER A 50 -17.90 13.66 14.51
N LYS A 51 -17.62 12.46 14.02
CA LYS A 51 -17.81 11.21 14.77
C LYS A 51 -16.93 11.10 16.00
N PHE A 52 -15.66 11.52 15.91
CA PHE A 52 -14.68 11.37 16.99
C PHE A 52 -14.57 12.60 17.89
N GLY A 53 -15.25 13.69 17.57
CA GLY A 53 -15.32 14.87 18.42
C GLY A 53 -14.14 15.83 18.33
N GLY A 54 -13.33 15.76 17.27
CA GLY A 54 -12.25 16.72 17.04
C GLY A 54 -11.16 16.25 16.10
N LYS A 55 -10.42 17.20 15.54
CA LYS A 55 -9.37 16.94 14.55
C LYS A 55 -8.20 16.13 15.13
N ASP A 56 -7.72 16.46 16.31
CA ASP A 56 -6.55 15.79 16.90
C ASP A 56 -6.86 14.35 17.30
N VAL A 57 -8.04 14.11 17.84
CA VAL A 57 -8.51 12.76 18.18
C VAL A 57 -8.64 11.92 16.91
N THR A 58 -9.20 12.48 15.84
CA THR A 58 -9.35 11.80 14.54
C THR A 58 -7.99 11.45 13.93
N ARG A 59 -7.04 12.39 13.92
CA ARG A 59 -5.68 12.16 13.42
C ARG A 59 -4.99 11.01 14.15
N ARG A 60 -5.08 11.02 15.48
CA ARG A 60 -4.49 9.96 16.32
C ARG A 60 -5.16 8.61 16.08
N TYR A 61 -6.47 8.60 15.93
CA TYR A 61 -7.22 7.39 15.61
C TYR A 61 -6.79 6.79 14.27
N LEU A 62 -6.72 7.60 13.21
CA LEU A 62 -6.30 7.15 11.88
C LEU A 62 -4.86 6.64 11.90
N TYR A 63 -3.95 7.36 12.54
CA TYR A 63 -2.57 6.88 12.72
C TYR A 63 -2.51 5.49 13.37
N ASN A 64 -3.24 5.29 14.44
CA ASN A 64 -3.25 3.99 15.14
C ASN A 64 -3.86 2.88 14.28
N MET A 65 -4.91 3.18 13.53
CA MET A 65 -5.54 2.21 12.61
C MET A 65 -4.59 1.80 11.49
N ASP A 66 -3.93 2.77 10.86
CA ASP A 66 -2.97 2.51 9.79
C ASP A 66 -1.75 1.75 10.32
N LEU A 67 -1.20 2.15 11.47
CA LEU A 67 -0.10 1.43 12.12
C LEU A 67 -0.45 -0.03 12.43
N HIS A 68 -1.63 -0.25 13.00
CA HIS A 68 -2.10 -1.60 13.32
C HIS A 68 -2.30 -2.44 12.06
N ALA A 69 -2.82 -1.83 10.98
CA ALA A 69 -2.96 -2.52 9.70
C ALA A 69 -1.59 -2.89 9.10
N MET A 70 -0.60 -2.00 9.16
CA MET A 70 0.77 -2.31 8.73
C MET A 70 1.38 -3.45 9.54
N GLN A 71 1.18 -3.48 10.85
CA GLN A 71 1.67 -4.55 11.72
C GLN A 71 1.07 -5.92 11.35
N ARG A 72 -0.20 -5.95 10.94
CA ARG A 72 -0.91 -7.17 10.54
C ARG A 72 -0.66 -7.58 9.09
N ALA A 73 -0.25 -6.66 8.23
CA ALA A 73 0.01 -6.94 6.83
C ALA A 73 1.26 -7.82 6.64
N ASP A 74 1.25 -8.62 5.60
CA ASP A 74 2.37 -9.48 5.23
C ASP A 74 3.34 -8.77 4.27
N CYS A 75 2.85 -7.79 3.52
CA CYS A 75 3.64 -6.96 2.61
C CYS A 75 2.97 -5.61 2.37
N CYS A 76 3.73 -4.70 1.77
CA CYS A 76 3.28 -3.39 1.33
C CYS A 76 3.26 -3.34 -0.20
N VAL A 77 2.16 -2.86 -0.77
CA VAL A 77 2.11 -2.40 -2.15
C VAL A 77 2.04 -0.88 -2.11
N ALA A 78 3.00 -0.21 -2.71
CA ALA A 78 3.04 1.24 -2.76
C ALA A 78 2.82 1.73 -4.20
N TYR A 79 2.10 2.84 -4.36
CA TYR A 79 1.95 3.51 -5.65
C TYR A 79 2.58 4.89 -5.60
N MET A 80 3.49 5.15 -6.52
CA MET A 80 4.13 6.46 -6.67
C MET A 80 3.68 7.11 -7.97
N ASP A 81 3.02 8.26 -7.85
CA ASP A 81 2.67 9.07 -9.02
C ASP A 81 3.92 9.70 -9.62
N ARG A 82 4.11 9.53 -10.94
CA ARG A 82 5.29 10.02 -11.64
C ARG A 82 5.38 11.55 -11.66
N GLU A 83 4.24 12.21 -11.79
CA GLU A 83 4.19 13.67 -11.96
C GLU A 83 4.16 14.40 -10.62
N LYS A 84 3.36 13.89 -9.68
CA LYS A 84 3.20 14.48 -8.36
C LYS A 84 4.29 14.06 -7.37
N GLY A 85 4.96 12.94 -7.63
CA GLY A 85 5.89 12.32 -6.70
C GLY A 85 5.21 11.59 -5.54
N PRO A 86 6.00 11.12 -4.57
CA PRO A 86 5.47 10.44 -3.38
C PRO A 86 4.88 11.43 -2.37
N SER A 87 3.95 10.94 -1.56
CA SER A 87 3.58 11.65 -0.34
C SER A 87 4.52 11.29 0.82
N GLU A 88 4.66 12.20 1.78
CA GLU A 88 5.48 11.99 2.97
C GLU A 88 5.00 10.78 3.78
N GLY A 89 3.67 10.64 3.95
CA GLY A 89 3.06 9.51 4.65
C GLY A 89 3.37 8.18 3.98
N MET A 90 3.24 8.11 2.66
CA MET A 90 3.58 6.91 1.88
C MET A 90 5.04 6.48 2.08
N LEU A 91 5.97 7.42 2.04
CA LEU A 91 7.40 7.11 2.24
C LEU A 91 7.68 6.61 3.66
N TRP A 92 7.02 7.22 4.67
CA TRP A 92 7.13 6.77 6.05
C TRP A 92 6.61 5.33 6.22
N GLU A 93 5.46 5.03 5.62
CA GLU A 93 4.83 3.69 5.66
C GLU A 93 5.70 2.64 4.96
N MET A 94 6.26 2.95 3.78
CA MET A 94 7.20 2.09 3.08
C MET A 94 8.44 1.78 3.93
N GLY A 95 9.02 2.80 4.57
CA GLY A 95 10.17 2.67 5.46
C GLY A 95 9.86 1.83 6.70
N TYR A 96 8.68 2.05 7.29
CA TYR A 96 8.22 1.25 8.43
C TYR A 96 8.09 -0.23 8.07
N MET A 97 7.42 -0.54 6.96
CA MET A 97 7.24 -1.92 6.50
C MET A 97 8.58 -2.60 6.19
N SER A 98 9.47 -1.92 5.51
CA SER A 98 10.83 -2.40 5.24
C SER A 98 11.62 -2.64 6.53
N GLY A 99 11.53 -1.72 7.50
CA GLY A 99 12.16 -1.87 8.82
C GLY A 99 11.62 -3.04 9.64
N CYS A 100 10.39 -3.45 9.39
CA CYS A 100 9.78 -4.67 9.97
C CYS A 100 10.10 -5.96 9.18
N ASN A 101 11.02 -5.93 8.23
CA ASN A 101 11.37 -7.03 7.33
C ASN A 101 10.20 -7.54 6.49
N LYS A 102 9.29 -6.66 6.14
CA LYS A 102 8.16 -6.97 5.24
C LYS A 102 8.47 -6.47 3.83
N PRO A 103 8.22 -7.28 2.78
CA PRO A 103 8.47 -6.87 1.41
C PRO A 103 7.67 -5.63 1.03
N VAL A 104 8.30 -4.71 0.29
CA VAL A 104 7.67 -3.53 -0.28
C VAL A 104 7.75 -3.61 -1.80
N PHE A 105 6.60 -3.59 -2.44
CA PHE A 105 6.44 -3.62 -3.89
C PHE A 105 5.98 -2.24 -4.35
N LEU A 106 6.81 -1.56 -5.12
CA LEU A 106 6.53 -0.20 -5.59
C LEU A 106 6.06 -0.21 -7.04
N LEU A 107 4.81 0.15 -7.24
CA LEU A 107 4.26 0.43 -8.58
C LEU A 107 4.52 1.89 -8.92
N ASN A 108 5.40 2.11 -9.90
CA ASN A 108 5.76 3.44 -10.39
C ASN A 108 5.78 3.46 -11.91
N PRO A 109 4.63 3.69 -12.56
CA PRO A 109 4.56 3.74 -14.02
C PRO A 109 5.47 4.80 -14.60
N GLY A 110 6.40 4.39 -15.46
CA GLY A 110 7.37 5.28 -16.10
C GLY A 110 8.49 5.74 -15.18
N PHE A 111 8.89 4.93 -14.23
CA PHE A 111 10.02 5.16 -13.32
C PHE A 111 11.28 5.55 -14.11
N LYS A 112 11.93 6.62 -13.66
CA LYS A 112 13.26 6.98 -14.11
C LYS A 112 14.25 6.70 -12.98
N TRP A 113 15.25 5.88 -13.26
CA TRP A 113 16.35 5.56 -12.35
C TRP A 113 16.97 6.86 -11.79
N GLY A 114 17.32 6.83 -10.50
CA GLY A 114 18.00 7.94 -9.84
C GLY A 114 17.07 8.94 -9.14
N TYR A 115 15.80 8.57 -8.89
CA TYR A 115 14.88 9.41 -8.12
C TYR A 115 15.35 9.58 -6.65
N ASN A 116 15.42 8.49 -5.91
CA ASN A 116 15.90 8.44 -4.54
C ASN A 116 16.30 7.01 -4.19
N LEU A 117 17.52 6.84 -3.70
CA LEU A 117 18.09 5.52 -3.42
C LEU A 117 17.31 4.71 -2.37
N MET A 118 16.69 5.36 -1.38
CA MET A 118 16.02 4.64 -0.29
C MET A 118 14.74 3.91 -0.75
N PRO A 119 13.75 4.55 -1.39
CA PRO A 119 12.62 3.83 -1.93
C PRO A 119 12.98 2.94 -3.11
N GLU A 120 13.99 3.29 -3.90
CA GLU A 120 14.43 2.51 -5.07
C GLU A 120 15.02 1.15 -4.66
N PHE A 121 15.98 1.14 -3.73
CA PHE A 121 16.63 -0.10 -3.28
C PHE A 121 15.91 -0.76 -2.10
N GLY A 122 15.08 -0.03 -1.37
CA GLY A 122 14.26 -0.56 -0.28
C GLY A 122 12.97 -1.25 -0.74
N SER A 123 12.67 -1.24 -2.05
CA SER A 123 11.48 -1.85 -2.62
C SER A 123 11.79 -2.59 -3.92
N MET A 124 10.90 -3.47 -4.33
CA MET A 124 10.91 -4.05 -5.68
C MET A 124 9.98 -3.22 -6.57
N CYS A 125 10.52 -2.66 -7.64
CA CYS A 125 9.83 -1.70 -8.51
C CYS A 125 9.18 -2.39 -9.72
N PHE A 126 7.98 -1.93 -10.07
CA PHE A 126 7.18 -2.41 -11.20
C PHE A 126 6.66 -1.22 -12.02
N ASP A 127 6.66 -1.36 -13.34
CA ASP A 127 6.11 -0.35 -14.25
C ASP A 127 4.61 -0.47 -14.45
N THR A 128 4.04 -1.66 -14.30
CA THR A 128 2.63 -1.94 -14.56
C THR A 128 1.98 -2.72 -13.44
N ALA A 129 0.68 -2.53 -13.26
CA ALA A 129 -0.10 -3.32 -12.30
C ALA A 129 -0.09 -4.81 -12.67
N GLU A 130 -0.10 -5.14 -13.95
CA GLU A 130 -0.05 -6.51 -14.46
C GLU A 130 1.23 -7.22 -14.05
N SER A 131 2.39 -6.57 -14.20
CA SER A 131 3.68 -7.16 -13.79
C SER A 131 3.78 -7.34 -12.27
N LEU A 132 3.23 -6.41 -11.50
CA LEU A 132 3.13 -6.54 -10.05
C LEU A 132 2.25 -7.73 -9.65
N LEU A 133 1.06 -7.84 -10.21
CA LEU A 133 0.13 -8.94 -9.93
C LEU A 133 0.71 -10.30 -10.31
N CYS A 134 1.36 -10.38 -11.47
CA CYS A 134 2.03 -11.60 -11.91
C CYS A 134 3.10 -12.04 -10.90
N HIS A 135 3.94 -11.12 -10.46
CA HIS A 135 4.99 -11.40 -9.47
C HIS A 135 4.42 -11.87 -8.13
N LEU A 136 3.40 -11.18 -7.60
CA LEU A 136 2.74 -11.56 -6.34
C LEU A 136 2.13 -12.96 -6.42
N ASN A 137 1.47 -13.30 -7.53
CA ASN A 137 0.85 -14.61 -7.73
C ASN A 137 1.90 -15.72 -7.85
N GLU A 138 3.03 -15.48 -8.52
CA GLU A 138 4.14 -16.43 -8.62
C GLU A 138 4.78 -16.73 -7.27
N GLU A 139 5.05 -15.71 -6.47
CA GLU A 139 5.60 -15.90 -5.11
C GLU A 139 4.68 -16.69 -4.20
N ASP A 140 3.39 -16.41 -4.23
CA ASP A 140 2.41 -17.13 -3.41
C ASP A 140 2.25 -18.59 -3.85
N PHE A 141 2.38 -18.88 -5.16
CA PHE A 141 2.36 -20.23 -5.68
C PHE A 141 3.57 -21.04 -5.19
N ILE A 142 4.78 -20.48 -5.28
CA ILE A 142 6.02 -21.12 -4.79
C ILE A 142 5.95 -21.35 -3.28
N GLY A 143 5.47 -20.37 -2.52
CA GLY A 143 5.30 -20.48 -1.06
C GLY A 143 4.32 -21.58 -0.65
N SER A 144 3.31 -21.88 -1.47
CA SER A 144 2.35 -22.96 -1.20
C SER A 144 2.92 -24.36 -1.46
N GLU A 145 3.88 -24.50 -2.38
CA GLU A 145 4.54 -25.77 -2.67
C GLU A 145 5.60 -26.18 -1.61
N VAL A 146 6.18 -25.21 -0.91
CA VAL A 146 7.22 -25.46 0.12
C VAL A 146 6.63 -25.88 1.47
N GLN A 147 5.33 -25.79 1.67
CA GLN A 147 4.63 -26.19 2.90
C GLN A 147 4.15 -27.66 2.91
N VAL A 148 4.61 -28.46 1.99
CA VAL A 148 4.29 -29.90 1.93
C VAL A 148 5.38 -30.74 2.60
#